data_5972e99a87f17a99c6ab48b51ee39cdc
#
_entry.id   5972e99a87f17a99c6ab48b51ee39cdc
#
_cell.length_a   1.000
_cell.length_b   1.000
_cell.length_c   1.000
_cell.angle_alpha   90.00
_cell.angle_beta   90.00
_cell.angle_gamma   90.00
#
_symmetry.space_group_name_H-M   'P 1'
#
loop_
_entity.id
_entity.type
_entity.pdbx_description
1 polymer ?
#
loop_
_entity_poly.entity_id
_entity_poly.type
_entity_poly.pdbx_seq_one_letter_code
_entity_poly.pdbx_strand_id
1 'polypeptide(L)'
;MQRFTVSNLSGYLVTHGRTFREPKEDILFFNWSCDTVEFIFSGTHLNVSFRAGCGWELEGPPSDPDVPKRATWPWVAVFLDDNPAPVRKFEVASPNETWLLHHSPEPQTHRIRLVKLTENSKTFLGITGFS
;
A
#
# COMPACT_ATOMS: atom_id res chain seq x y z
N MET A 1 -6.79 -8.57 -19.44
CA MET A 1 -6.18 -8.57 -18.10
C MET A 1 -7.23 -8.89 -17.05
N GLN A 2 -6.97 -9.88 -16.23
CA GLN A 2 -7.91 -10.29 -15.19
C GLN A 2 -7.76 -9.37 -13.97
N ARG A 3 -8.90 -8.95 -13.41
CA ARG A 3 -8.94 -8.10 -12.22
C ARG A 3 -9.53 -8.86 -11.05
N PHE A 4 -8.97 -8.66 -9.88
CA PHE A 4 -9.43 -9.24 -8.63
C PHE A 4 -9.69 -8.14 -7.60
N THR A 5 -10.84 -8.24 -6.93
CA THR A 5 -11.14 -7.38 -5.78
C THR A 5 -10.53 -7.98 -4.52
N VAL A 6 -10.51 -7.20 -3.44
CA VAL A 6 -10.06 -7.70 -2.14
C VAL A 6 -10.94 -8.87 -1.69
N SER A 7 -12.26 -8.79 -1.91
CA SER A 7 -13.19 -9.88 -1.57
C SER A 7 -12.87 -11.17 -2.30
N ASN A 8 -12.50 -11.09 -3.58
CA ASN A 8 -12.14 -12.27 -4.37
C ASN A 8 -10.94 -13.01 -3.78
N LEU A 9 -10.04 -12.29 -3.11
CA LEU A 9 -8.77 -12.81 -2.63
C LEU A 9 -8.70 -12.94 -1.11
N SER A 10 -9.81 -12.77 -0.39
CA SER A 10 -9.79 -12.72 1.08
C SER A 10 -9.15 -13.96 1.74
N GLY A 11 -9.29 -15.14 1.12
CA GLY A 11 -8.65 -16.37 1.62
C GLY A 11 -7.16 -16.48 1.31
N TYR A 12 -6.62 -15.58 0.50
CA TYR A 12 -5.22 -15.61 0.05
C TYR A 12 -4.38 -14.47 0.62
N LEU A 13 -5.01 -13.50 1.27
CA LEU A 13 -4.33 -12.36 1.85
C LEU A 13 -4.11 -12.61 3.34
N VAL A 14 -2.86 -12.47 3.78
CA VAL A 14 -2.47 -12.56 5.19
C VAL A 14 -2.11 -11.17 5.66
N THR A 15 -2.70 -10.72 6.76
CA THR A 15 -2.49 -9.39 7.28
C THR A 15 -1.82 -9.44 8.65
N HIS A 16 -0.96 -8.45 8.91
CA HIS A 16 -0.29 -8.26 10.19
C HIS A 16 -0.48 -6.82 10.65
N GLY A 17 -0.74 -6.63 11.93
CA GLY A 17 -0.95 -5.32 12.51
C GLY A 17 -2.43 -4.97 12.61
N ARG A 18 -2.73 -3.67 12.46
CA ARG A 18 -4.09 -3.13 12.65
C ARG A 18 -4.79 -2.91 11.32
N THR A 19 -4.87 -3.96 10.53
CA THR A 19 -5.56 -3.90 9.24
C THR A 19 -7.06 -4.09 9.44
N PHE A 20 -7.86 -3.51 8.54
CA PHE A 20 -9.29 -3.76 8.52
C PHE A 20 -9.84 -3.65 7.11
N ARG A 21 -10.93 -4.37 6.84
CA ARG A 21 -11.61 -4.35 5.57
C ARG A 21 -12.90 -3.54 5.68
N GLU A 22 -13.06 -2.56 4.78
CA GLU A 22 -14.30 -1.83 4.63
C GLU A 22 -15.17 -2.56 3.59
N PRO A 23 -16.34 -3.13 4.00
CA PRO A 23 -17.10 -4.02 3.11
C PRO A 23 -17.88 -3.31 2.01
N LYS A 24 -18.29 -2.06 2.18
CA LYS A 24 -19.08 -1.33 1.18
C LYS A 24 -18.27 -1.04 -0.07
N GLU A 25 -17.05 -0.52 0.11
CA GLU A 25 -16.16 -0.18 -0.99
C GLU A 25 -15.16 -1.28 -1.31
N ASP A 26 -15.15 -2.34 -0.50
CA ASP A 26 -14.26 -3.48 -0.65
C ASP A 26 -12.78 -3.06 -0.64
N ILE A 27 -12.39 -2.34 0.40
CA ILE A 27 -11.03 -1.84 0.58
C ILE A 27 -10.40 -2.51 1.80
N LEU A 28 -9.17 -3.00 1.65
CA LEU A 28 -8.37 -3.50 2.76
C LEU A 28 -7.42 -2.38 3.21
N PHE A 29 -7.70 -1.78 4.35
CA PHE A 29 -6.88 -0.71 4.91
C PHE A 29 -5.74 -1.25 5.77
N PHE A 30 -4.56 -0.68 5.59
CA PHE A 30 -3.38 -0.90 6.42
C PHE A 30 -2.74 0.46 6.75
N ASN A 31 -3.42 1.19 7.63
CA ASN A 31 -3.18 2.61 7.87
C ASN A 31 -2.00 2.91 8.78
N TRP A 32 -1.61 1.98 9.63
CA TRP A 32 -0.60 2.21 10.66
C TRP A 32 0.78 1.80 10.18
N SER A 33 1.82 2.48 10.72
CA SER A 33 3.19 2.10 10.43
C SER A 33 3.43 0.63 10.71
N CYS A 34 4.11 -0.04 9.80
CA CYS A 34 4.42 -1.48 9.82
C CYS A 34 3.23 -2.42 9.61
N ASP A 35 2.03 -1.91 9.38
CA ASP A 35 0.93 -2.77 8.93
C ASP A 35 1.33 -3.44 7.63
N THR A 36 1.06 -4.73 7.52
CA THR A 36 1.55 -5.56 6.43
C THR A 36 0.43 -6.35 5.79
N VAL A 37 0.45 -6.42 4.47
CA VAL A 37 -0.39 -7.30 3.67
C VAL A 37 0.54 -8.25 2.90
N GLU A 38 0.35 -9.55 3.07
CA GLU A 38 1.21 -10.58 2.49
C GLU A 38 0.38 -11.55 1.66
N PHE A 39 0.93 -11.94 0.52
CA PHE A 39 0.28 -12.91 -0.37
C PHE A 39 1.30 -13.58 -1.28
N ILE A 40 0.90 -14.72 -1.88
CA ILE A 40 1.70 -15.41 -2.88
C ILE A 40 1.11 -15.09 -4.26
N PHE A 41 1.98 -14.67 -5.15
CA PHE A 41 1.62 -14.36 -6.54
C PHE A 41 2.36 -15.30 -7.49
N SER A 42 1.66 -15.80 -8.51
CA SER A 42 2.25 -16.57 -9.60
C SER A 42 1.83 -15.95 -10.94
N GLY A 43 2.80 -15.67 -11.79
CA GLY A 43 2.56 -15.11 -13.10
C GLY A 43 3.71 -14.26 -13.60
N THR A 44 3.45 -13.48 -14.66
CA THR A 44 4.43 -12.61 -15.29
C THR A 44 4.23 -11.13 -14.93
N HIS A 45 3.09 -10.79 -14.34
CA HIS A 45 2.66 -9.40 -14.24
C HIS A 45 1.70 -9.23 -13.06
N LEU A 46 2.00 -8.28 -12.20
CA LEU A 46 1.15 -7.96 -11.06
C LEU A 46 1.05 -6.46 -10.86
N ASN A 47 -0.17 -5.95 -10.90
CA ASN A 47 -0.49 -4.58 -10.48
C ASN A 47 -1.30 -4.60 -9.19
N VAL A 48 -1.08 -3.62 -8.35
CA VAL A 48 -1.91 -3.39 -7.16
C VAL A 48 -2.48 -1.99 -7.24
N SER A 49 -3.79 -1.88 -7.01
CA SER A 49 -4.50 -0.60 -6.98
C SER A 49 -4.71 -0.16 -5.54
N PHE A 50 -4.38 1.09 -5.27
CA PHE A 50 -4.43 1.67 -3.93
C PHE A 50 -5.44 2.79 -3.85
N ARG A 51 -6.03 2.95 -2.66
CA ARG A 51 -6.74 4.15 -2.23
C ARG A 51 -5.92 4.80 -1.12
N ALA A 52 -5.68 6.10 -1.22
CA ALA A 52 -4.87 6.80 -0.22
C ALA A 52 -5.48 8.15 0.15
N GLY A 53 -5.17 8.60 1.37
CA GLY A 53 -5.48 9.93 1.83
C GLY A 53 -4.25 10.58 2.44
N CYS A 54 -4.09 11.89 2.21
CA CYS A 54 -2.97 12.65 2.72
C CYS A 54 -3.28 13.30 4.07
N GLY A 55 -2.23 13.51 4.85
CA GLY A 55 -2.21 14.43 5.98
C GLY A 55 -1.50 15.72 5.59
N TRP A 56 -1.40 16.62 6.54
CA TRP A 56 -0.70 17.90 6.36
C TRP A 56 0.30 18.09 7.47
N GLU A 57 1.50 18.49 7.10
CA GLU A 57 2.57 18.83 8.04
C GLU A 57 2.94 20.29 7.91
N LEU A 58 3.23 20.92 9.05
CA LEU A 58 3.72 22.30 9.08
C LEU A 58 5.22 22.29 8.77
N GLU A 59 5.66 23.21 7.91
CA GLU A 59 7.07 23.40 7.58
C GLU A 59 7.75 24.48 8.45
N GLY A 60 7.19 24.72 9.63
CA GLY A 60 7.71 25.70 10.59
C GLY A 60 6.93 25.65 11.90
N PRO A 61 7.19 26.62 12.83
CA PRO A 61 6.55 26.61 14.13
C PRO A 61 5.04 26.85 14.02
N PRO A 62 4.22 26.07 14.79
CA PRO A 62 2.76 26.22 14.75
C PRO A 62 2.25 27.60 15.18
N SER A 63 3.07 28.36 15.88
CA SER A 63 2.75 29.71 16.33
C SER A 63 2.79 30.76 15.20
N ASP A 64 3.39 30.42 14.05
CA ASP A 64 3.44 31.30 12.88
C ASP A 64 2.17 31.10 12.06
N PRO A 65 1.30 32.11 11.92
CA PRO A 65 0.07 31.99 11.13
C PRO A 65 0.31 31.80 9.62
N ASP A 66 1.50 32.16 9.13
CA ASP A 66 1.87 32.07 7.73
C ASP A 66 2.74 30.83 7.44
N VAL A 67 2.84 29.89 8.38
CA VAL A 67 3.65 28.69 8.19
C VAL A 67 3.13 27.87 7.02
N PRO A 68 4.00 27.47 6.08
CA PRO A 68 3.59 26.62 4.97
C PRO A 68 3.14 25.24 5.46
N LYS A 69 2.16 24.68 4.77
CA LYS A 69 1.69 23.31 4.99
C LYS A 69 2.10 22.46 3.81
N ARG A 70 2.63 21.28 4.10
CA ARG A 70 2.98 20.29 3.10
C ARG A 70 2.05 19.08 3.21
N ALA A 71 1.52 18.62 2.08
CA ALA A 71 0.77 17.37 2.04
C ALA A 71 1.73 16.20 2.25
N THR A 72 1.35 15.26 3.11
CA THR A 72 2.09 14.01 3.31
C THR A 72 1.24 12.84 2.88
N TRP A 73 1.80 12.01 2.02
CA TRP A 73 1.14 10.83 1.50
C TRP A 73 1.79 9.56 2.07
N PRO A 74 1.06 8.43 2.08
CA PRO A 74 1.64 7.19 2.62
C PRO A 74 2.72 6.61 1.71
N TRP A 75 3.73 6.02 2.33
CA TRP A 75 4.80 5.28 1.66
C TRP A 75 4.65 3.79 1.88
N VAL A 76 4.96 3.02 0.84
CA VAL A 76 4.88 1.57 0.84
C VAL A 76 6.23 0.98 0.50
N ALA A 77 6.65 -0.03 1.24
CA ALA A 77 7.78 -0.89 0.90
C ALA A 77 7.27 -2.22 0.37
N VAL A 78 7.91 -2.73 -0.67
CA VAL A 78 7.61 -4.03 -1.27
C VAL A 78 8.76 -4.98 -0.99
N PHE A 79 8.46 -6.12 -0.37
CA PHE A 79 9.43 -7.18 -0.11
C PHE A 79 9.08 -8.41 -0.93
N LEU A 80 10.10 -9.04 -1.51
CA LEU A 80 9.93 -10.30 -2.23
C LEU A 80 10.58 -11.44 -1.46
N ASP A 81 9.84 -12.53 -1.30
CA ASP A 81 10.28 -13.77 -0.68
C ASP A 81 10.88 -13.52 0.71
N ASP A 82 12.01 -14.11 1.02
CA ASP A 82 12.67 -13.96 2.33
C ASP A 82 13.74 -12.87 2.34
N ASN A 83 13.79 -12.04 1.30
CA ASN A 83 14.76 -10.95 1.24
C ASN A 83 14.47 -9.94 2.35
N PRO A 84 15.44 -9.65 3.26
CA PRO A 84 15.23 -8.69 4.35
C PRO A 84 15.22 -7.24 3.89
N ALA A 85 15.70 -6.95 2.69
CA ALA A 85 15.68 -5.61 2.12
C ALA A 85 14.51 -5.46 1.15
N PRO A 86 13.83 -4.30 1.14
CA PRO A 86 12.76 -4.06 0.17
C PRO A 86 13.33 -3.95 -1.24
N VAL A 87 12.61 -4.51 -2.21
CA VAL A 87 12.98 -4.37 -3.63
C VAL A 87 12.54 -3.02 -4.19
N ARG A 88 11.52 -2.40 -3.58
CA ARG A 88 11.02 -1.08 -3.96
C ARG A 88 10.43 -0.36 -2.76
N LYS A 89 10.47 0.96 -2.84
CA LYS A 89 9.70 1.85 -1.98
C LYS A 89 9.08 2.92 -2.85
N PHE A 90 7.84 3.27 -2.58
CA PHE A 90 7.17 4.33 -3.34
C PHE A 90 6.14 5.07 -2.49
N GLU A 91 5.86 6.29 -2.89
CA GLU A 91 4.81 7.12 -2.30
C GLU A 91 3.53 6.95 -3.11
N VAL A 92 2.41 6.70 -2.43
CA VAL A 92 1.10 6.73 -3.05
C VAL A 92 0.57 8.16 -2.90
N ALA A 93 0.81 8.98 -3.93
CA ALA A 93 0.67 10.43 -3.86
C ALA A 93 -0.60 10.96 -4.51
N SER A 94 -1.63 10.14 -4.61
CA SER A 94 -2.96 10.56 -5.06
C SER A 94 -4.02 9.64 -4.47
N PRO A 95 -5.30 10.05 -4.49
CA PRO A 95 -6.39 9.24 -3.91
C PRO A 95 -6.53 7.84 -4.52
N ASN A 96 -6.17 7.69 -5.79
CA ASN A 96 -6.26 6.40 -6.48
C ASN A 96 -5.03 6.22 -7.37
N GLU A 97 -4.24 5.18 -7.10
CA GLU A 97 -3.06 4.85 -7.90
C GLU A 97 -2.96 3.35 -8.12
N THR A 98 -2.41 2.98 -9.27
CA THR A 98 -2.10 1.59 -9.59
C THR A 98 -0.59 1.49 -9.82
N TRP A 99 0.05 0.54 -9.13
CA TRP A 99 1.48 0.32 -9.21
C TRP A 99 1.79 -1.07 -9.73
N LEU A 100 2.72 -1.15 -10.69
CA LEU A 100 3.27 -2.40 -11.17
C LEU A 100 4.28 -2.90 -10.13
N LEU A 101 3.97 -4.01 -9.47
CA LEU A 101 4.84 -4.59 -8.44
C LEU A 101 5.80 -5.65 -8.98
N HIS A 102 5.41 -6.32 -10.04
CA HIS A 102 6.21 -7.40 -10.61
C HIS A 102 5.98 -7.50 -12.11
N HIS A 103 7.05 -7.73 -12.83
CA HIS A 103 7.02 -8.04 -14.26
C HIS A 103 8.21 -8.95 -14.60
N SER A 104 7.93 -10.04 -15.32
CA SER A 104 8.97 -10.97 -15.78
C SER A 104 8.57 -11.55 -17.13
N PRO A 105 9.57 -11.96 -17.98
CA PRO A 105 9.27 -12.58 -19.27
C PRO A 105 8.69 -13.99 -19.14
N GLU A 106 9.01 -14.69 -18.06
CA GLU A 106 8.52 -16.03 -17.77
C GLU A 106 7.72 -16.00 -16.47
N PRO A 107 6.70 -16.86 -16.29
CA PRO A 107 5.95 -16.94 -15.05
C PRO A 107 6.88 -17.26 -13.86
N GLN A 108 6.70 -16.50 -12.79
CA GLN A 108 7.44 -16.69 -11.53
C GLN A 108 6.47 -16.71 -10.37
N THR A 109 6.86 -17.37 -9.28
CA THR A 109 6.09 -17.38 -8.04
C THR A 109 6.87 -16.67 -6.96
N HIS A 110 6.24 -15.71 -6.32
CA HIS A 110 6.86 -14.93 -5.24
C HIS A 110 5.89 -14.75 -4.09
N ARG A 111 6.45 -14.72 -2.88
CA ARG A 111 5.75 -14.20 -1.71
C ARG A 111 6.00 -12.70 -1.65
N ILE A 112 4.95 -11.92 -1.64
CA ILE A 112 5.00 -10.47 -1.65
C ILE A 112 4.46 -9.94 -0.33
N ARG A 113 5.20 -9.00 0.28
CA ARG A 113 4.76 -8.28 1.46
C ARG A 113 4.75 -6.79 1.15
N LEU A 114 3.61 -6.17 1.40
CA LEU A 114 3.43 -4.73 1.29
C LEU A 114 3.39 -4.17 2.71
N VAL A 115 4.31 -3.27 3.02
CA VAL A 115 4.45 -2.71 4.37
C VAL A 115 4.28 -1.21 4.30
N LYS A 116 3.37 -0.67 5.10
CA LYS A 116 3.25 0.77 5.21
C LYS A 116 4.39 1.32 6.06
N LEU A 117 5.12 2.29 5.52
CA LEU A 117 6.29 2.88 6.18
C LEU A 117 5.98 4.16 6.96
N THR A 118 4.92 4.87 6.56
CA THR A 118 4.60 6.18 7.13
C THR A 118 3.99 6.05 8.51
N GLU A 119 4.52 6.76 9.48
CA GLU A 119 4.04 6.75 10.87
C GLU A 119 2.90 7.72 11.14
N ASN A 120 2.56 8.54 10.16
CA ASN A 120 1.56 9.59 10.34
C ASN A 120 0.15 9.01 10.39
N SER A 121 -0.52 9.18 11.52
CA SER A 121 -1.91 8.75 11.72
C SER A 121 -2.91 9.53 10.86
N LYS A 122 -2.48 10.61 10.22
CA LYS A 122 -3.33 11.44 9.36
C LYS A 122 -3.40 10.94 7.92
N THR A 123 -2.54 9.99 7.54
CA THR A 123 -2.61 9.35 6.24
C THR A 123 -3.37 8.05 6.34
N PHE A 124 -4.07 7.67 5.27
CA PHE A 124 -4.61 6.32 5.18
C PHE A 124 -4.16 5.66 3.88
N LEU A 125 -4.11 4.35 3.90
CA LEU A 125 -3.70 3.55 2.77
C LEU A 125 -4.53 2.28 2.71
N GLY A 126 -5.10 2.00 1.56
CA GLY A 126 -5.89 0.79 1.35
C GLY A 126 -5.62 0.17 -0.01
N ILE A 127 -5.87 -1.13 -0.11
CA ILE A 127 -5.81 -1.87 -1.36
C ILE A 127 -7.24 -2.04 -1.86
N THR A 128 -7.46 -1.67 -3.12
CA THR A 128 -8.76 -1.79 -3.76
C THR A 128 -8.83 -2.97 -4.73
N GLY A 129 -7.71 -3.45 -5.21
CA GLY A 129 -7.70 -4.58 -6.12
C GLY A 129 -6.33 -4.91 -6.68
N PHE A 130 -6.33 -5.98 -7.46
CA PHE A 130 -5.14 -6.54 -8.10
C PHE A 130 -5.45 -6.84 -9.56
N SER A 131 -4.43 -6.79 -10.38
CA SER A 131 -4.59 -7.17 -11.80
C SER A 131 -3.31 -7.69 -12.43
#